data_2874042e02cfd66bfd9ea5d7abef724a
#
_entry.id   2874042e02cfd66bfd9ea5d7abef724a
#
_cell.length_a   1.000
_cell.length_b   1.000
_cell.length_c   1.000
_cell.angle_alpha   90.00
_cell.angle_beta   90.00
_cell.angle_gamma   90.00
#
_symmetry.space_group_name_H-M   'P 1'
#
loop_
_entity.id
_entity.type
_entity.pdbx_description
1 polymer ?
#
loop_
_entity_poly.entity_id
_entity_poly.type
_entity_poly.pdbx_seq_one_letter_code
_entity_poly.pdbx_strand_id
1 'polypeptide(L)'
;LHEDFYKYGKNTVVQVASGRFGVWRGYLEGGAAIEIKMGQGAKPGIGGHLPGAKIVGDISRTRMIPEGTDAVSPAPHHDIYSIEDLRQLVISLKEATGYKKPVIVKVASVHNISAIASGIARSGADIIAIDGFRGGTGAAPTAIRDNVGIPVELALASVDQRLRDEGIRNNVSLVVGGSIRNASDVVKAIALGADAVYIATAALIALGCHLCRNCQSGKCCWGIATQRPDLVERLNPEEGKERLVNLLTAWQGEIKEMMGGMGINSIEALRGNRLMLRG
;
A
#
# COMPACT_ATOMS: atom_id res chain seq x y z
N LEU A 1 2.24 15.39 6.32
CA LEU A 1 2.32 15.64 4.88
C LEU A 1 3.10 16.94 4.66
N HIS A 2 4.00 16.96 3.70
CA HIS A 2 4.69 18.20 3.31
C HIS A 2 3.70 19.17 2.65
N GLU A 3 3.88 20.46 2.81
CA GLU A 3 2.96 21.48 2.31
C GLU A 3 2.70 21.38 0.80
N ASP A 4 3.71 21.05 0.00
CA ASP A 4 3.60 20.86 -1.45
C ASP A 4 2.60 19.76 -1.86
N PHE A 5 2.28 18.83 -0.98
CA PHE A 5 1.38 17.73 -1.29
C PHE A 5 -0.09 18.02 -0.97
N TYR A 6 -0.41 19.06 -0.19
CA TYR A 6 -1.81 19.37 0.13
C TYR A 6 -2.64 19.73 -1.10
N LYS A 7 -2.02 20.33 -2.13
CA LYS A 7 -2.68 20.60 -3.42
C LYS A 7 -3.09 19.32 -4.16
N TYR A 8 -2.46 18.18 -3.85
CA TYR A 8 -2.78 16.86 -4.39
C TYR A 8 -3.58 15.99 -3.41
N GLY A 9 -4.16 16.58 -2.36
CA GLY A 9 -4.83 15.85 -1.28
C GLY A 9 -5.90 14.89 -1.78
N LYS A 10 -6.70 15.29 -2.78
CA LYS A 10 -7.72 14.42 -3.39
C LYS A 10 -7.17 13.16 -4.10
N ASN A 11 -5.86 13.11 -4.33
CA ASN A 11 -5.15 11.98 -4.95
C ASN A 11 -4.17 11.31 -3.97
N THR A 12 -4.22 11.69 -2.70
CA THR A 12 -3.26 11.24 -1.68
C THR A 12 -3.99 10.45 -0.60
N VAL A 13 -3.51 9.26 -0.29
CA VAL A 13 -3.91 8.50 0.90
C VAL A 13 -2.93 8.79 2.01
N VAL A 14 -3.42 9.24 3.17
CA VAL A 14 -2.59 9.50 4.35
C VAL A 14 -2.55 8.29 5.27
N GLN A 15 -1.39 8.02 5.88
CA GLN A 15 -1.18 6.78 6.63
C GLN A 15 -1.06 7.02 8.13
N VAL A 16 -1.76 6.20 8.90
CA VAL A 16 -1.65 6.06 10.34
C VAL A 16 -0.92 4.75 10.63
N ALA A 17 0.40 4.84 10.85
CA ALA A 17 1.23 3.69 11.22
C ALA A 17 1.30 3.55 12.75
N SER A 18 1.86 2.44 13.25
CA SER A 18 1.93 2.16 14.69
C SER A 18 2.71 3.23 15.49
N GLY A 19 3.70 3.89 14.88
CA GLY A 19 4.43 4.99 15.53
C GLY A 19 3.73 6.34 15.51
N ARG A 20 2.67 6.51 14.72
CA ARG A 20 1.86 7.73 14.63
C ARG A 20 2.64 9.02 14.34
N PHE A 21 3.84 8.94 13.74
CA PHE A 21 4.69 10.09 13.46
C PHE A 21 4.04 11.07 12.48
N GLY A 22 3.88 12.33 12.93
CA GLY A 22 3.29 13.39 12.14
C GLY A 22 1.79 13.24 11.87
N VAL A 23 1.07 12.43 12.66
CA VAL A 23 -0.39 12.28 12.56
C VAL A 23 -1.08 13.32 13.43
N TRP A 24 -1.88 14.16 12.80
CA TRP A 24 -2.71 15.17 13.45
C TRP A 24 -3.92 15.49 12.56
N ARG A 25 -4.91 16.21 13.06
CA ARG A 25 -6.19 16.43 12.36
C ARG A 25 -6.02 16.98 10.94
N GLY A 26 -5.23 18.05 10.76
CA GLY A 26 -5.03 18.64 9.43
C GLY A 26 -4.32 17.70 8.45
N TYR A 27 -3.46 16.80 8.94
CA TYR A 27 -2.88 15.73 8.12
C TYR A 27 -3.95 14.74 7.65
N LEU A 28 -4.87 14.32 8.55
CA LEU A 28 -5.94 13.40 8.21
C LEU A 28 -6.93 14.01 7.21
N GLU A 29 -7.29 15.27 7.42
CA GLU A 29 -8.19 16.01 6.51
C GLU A 29 -7.55 16.28 5.13
N GLY A 30 -6.22 16.35 5.08
CA GLY A 30 -5.44 16.65 3.87
C GLY A 30 -5.40 15.54 2.82
N GLY A 31 -5.85 14.32 3.14
CA GLY A 31 -5.89 13.19 2.21
C GLY A 31 -7.28 12.89 1.66
N ALA A 32 -7.34 12.09 0.59
CA ALA A 32 -8.58 11.53 0.06
C ALA A 32 -9.13 10.39 0.91
N ALA A 33 -8.22 9.62 1.54
CA ALA A 33 -8.53 8.49 2.41
C ALA A 33 -7.47 8.38 3.51
N ILE A 34 -7.79 7.62 4.55
CA ILE A 34 -6.89 7.36 5.69
C ILE A 34 -6.58 5.87 5.71
N GLU A 35 -5.30 5.51 5.71
CA GLU A 35 -4.86 4.11 5.82
C GLU A 35 -4.30 3.82 7.23
N ILE A 36 -4.93 2.92 7.95
CA ILE A 36 -4.36 2.30 9.16
C ILE A 36 -3.42 1.19 8.69
N LYS A 37 -2.10 1.36 8.90
CA LYS A 37 -1.13 0.35 8.54
C LYS A 37 -0.86 -0.59 9.71
N MET A 38 -1.44 -1.79 9.65
CA MET A 38 -1.16 -2.85 10.62
C MET A 38 0.13 -3.60 10.29
N GLY A 39 0.48 -3.68 9.01
CA GLY A 39 1.69 -4.35 8.55
C GLY A 39 1.97 -4.11 7.07
N GLN A 40 3.00 -4.77 6.58
CA GLN A 40 3.36 -4.78 5.16
C GLN A 40 3.97 -6.12 4.74
N GLY A 41 3.73 -6.53 3.50
CA GLY A 41 4.10 -7.85 2.98
C GLY A 41 5.59 -8.13 2.97
N ALA A 42 6.45 -7.11 2.83
CA ALA A 42 7.89 -7.26 2.82
C ALA A 42 8.50 -7.64 4.20
N LYS A 43 7.81 -7.33 5.28
CA LYS A 43 8.28 -7.61 6.66
C LYS A 43 7.12 -7.80 7.63
N PRO A 44 6.36 -8.89 7.51
CA PRO A 44 5.27 -9.19 8.44
C PRO A 44 5.78 -9.28 9.88
N GLY A 45 5.01 -8.72 10.82
CA GLY A 45 5.36 -8.78 12.25
C GLY A 45 6.54 -7.90 12.68
N ILE A 46 7.07 -7.06 11.79
CA ILE A 46 8.16 -6.13 12.10
C ILE A 46 7.66 -4.69 11.97
N GLY A 47 8.00 -3.87 12.96
CA GLY A 47 7.72 -2.44 12.93
C GLY A 47 8.54 -1.67 11.90
N GLY A 48 8.27 -0.37 11.81
CA GLY A 48 9.00 0.55 10.95
C GLY A 48 10.31 1.02 11.58
N HIS A 49 11.30 1.25 10.75
CA HIS A 49 12.53 1.94 11.13
C HIS A 49 12.91 2.96 10.05
N LEU A 50 12.99 4.21 10.42
CA LEU A 50 13.56 5.28 9.60
C LEU A 50 14.83 5.76 10.29
N PRO A 51 16.01 5.49 9.71
CA PRO A 51 17.29 5.89 10.31
C PRO A 51 17.42 7.40 10.50
N GLY A 52 18.01 7.82 11.61
CA GLY A 52 18.21 9.23 11.95
C GLY A 52 18.96 10.01 10.86
N ALA A 53 19.89 9.37 10.16
CA ALA A 53 20.59 9.98 9.03
C ALA A 53 19.67 10.44 7.88
N LYS A 54 18.43 9.94 7.83
CA LYS A 54 17.40 10.36 6.87
C LYS A 54 16.42 11.38 7.46
N ILE A 55 16.44 11.58 8.79
CA ILE A 55 15.55 12.50 9.47
C ILE A 55 16.23 13.85 9.57
N VAL A 56 16.14 14.59 8.49
CA VAL A 56 16.73 15.94 8.35
C VAL A 56 15.71 16.87 7.69
N GLY A 57 15.80 18.17 7.99
CA GLY A 57 14.98 19.21 7.35
C GLY A 57 13.48 18.88 7.33
N ASP A 58 12.90 18.81 6.15
CA ASP A 58 11.47 18.59 5.96
C ASP A 58 10.96 17.25 6.51
N ILE A 59 11.80 16.23 6.54
CA ILE A 59 11.40 14.93 7.11
C ILE A 59 11.23 15.05 8.63
N SER A 60 12.17 15.70 9.31
CA SER A 60 12.07 16.00 10.74
C SER A 60 10.79 16.78 11.04
N ARG A 61 10.58 17.86 10.32
CA ARG A 61 9.42 18.75 10.49
C ARG A 61 8.09 18.01 10.26
N THR A 62 7.98 17.29 9.16
CA THR A 62 6.71 16.59 8.79
C THR A 62 6.42 15.37 9.65
N ARG A 63 7.45 14.69 10.15
CA ARG A 63 7.31 13.54 11.06
C ARG A 63 7.22 13.95 12.53
N MET A 64 7.50 15.22 12.84
CA MET A 64 7.52 15.75 14.22
C MET A 64 8.49 14.98 15.11
N ILE A 65 9.70 14.74 14.59
CA ILE A 65 10.79 14.01 15.26
C ILE A 65 12.06 14.84 15.16
N PRO A 66 12.86 14.95 16.23
CA PRO A 66 14.13 15.66 16.18
C PRO A 66 15.07 15.13 15.10
N GLU A 67 15.82 16.02 14.46
CA GLU A 67 16.83 15.64 13.47
C GLU A 67 17.86 14.69 14.05
N GLY A 68 18.32 13.76 13.22
CA GLY A 68 19.31 12.76 13.59
C GLY A 68 18.80 11.64 14.51
N THR A 69 17.54 11.68 14.94
CA THR A 69 16.96 10.66 15.82
C THR A 69 16.31 9.55 15.01
N ASP A 70 16.60 8.29 15.33
CA ASP A 70 15.94 7.15 14.70
C ASP A 70 14.46 7.12 15.05
N ALA A 71 13.62 7.02 14.02
CA ALA A 71 12.17 6.82 14.18
C ALA A 71 11.85 5.32 14.12
N VAL A 72 11.61 4.73 15.28
CA VAL A 72 11.25 3.32 15.42
C VAL A 72 9.76 3.21 15.71
N SER A 73 9.05 2.47 14.88
CA SER A 73 7.63 2.14 15.10
C SER A 73 7.51 0.74 15.69
N PRO A 74 6.67 0.52 16.71
CA PRO A 74 6.41 -0.83 17.22
C PRO A 74 5.77 -1.71 16.15
N ALA A 75 5.91 -3.04 16.29
CA ALA A 75 5.27 -3.99 15.37
C ALA A 75 3.74 -3.87 15.46
N PRO A 76 3.09 -4.00 16.63
CA PRO A 76 1.65 -3.74 16.77
C PRO A 76 1.38 -2.26 17.03
N HIS A 77 0.17 -1.82 16.74
CA HIS A 77 -0.36 -0.59 17.33
C HIS A 77 -0.58 -0.82 18.83
N HIS A 78 -0.17 0.10 19.69
CA HIS A 78 -0.26 -0.04 21.15
C HIS A 78 -1.70 -0.03 21.68
N ASP A 79 -2.64 0.45 20.88
CA ASP A 79 -4.06 0.59 21.20
C ASP A 79 -4.96 -0.38 20.42
N ILE A 80 -4.39 -1.37 19.72
CA ILE A 80 -5.15 -2.36 18.95
C ILE A 80 -4.69 -3.76 19.32
N TYR A 81 -5.51 -4.46 20.12
CA TYR A 81 -5.29 -5.85 20.55
C TYR A 81 -6.46 -6.77 20.16
N SER A 82 -7.54 -6.19 19.61
CA SER A 82 -8.75 -6.91 19.20
C SER A 82 -9.39 -6.22 18.00
N ILE A 83 -10.41 -6.87 17.41
CA ILE A 83 -11.25 -6.27 16.37
C ILE A 83 -12.04 -5.08 16.91
N GLU A 84 -12.45 -5.14 18.16
CA GLU A 84 -13.15 -4.06 18.86
C GLU A 84 -12.27 -2.81 19.00
N ASP A 85 -11.00 -2.99 19.36
CA ASP A 85 -10.03 -1.89 19.41
C ASP A 85 -9.79 -1.28 18.03
N LEU A 86 -9.67 -2.12 16.99
CA LEU A 86 -9.58 -1.64 15.62
C LEU A 86 -10.82 -0.82 15.24
N ARG A 87 -12.01 -1.28 15.61
CA ARG A 87 -13.26 -0.55 15.37
C ARG A 87 -13.24 0.82 16.06
N GLN A 88 -12.75 0.92 17.30
CA GLN A 88 -12.61 2.20 18.00
C GLN A 88 -11.73 3.17 17.22
N LEU A 89 -10.58 2.71 16.72
CA LEU A 89 -9.71 3.55 15.91
C LEU A 89 -10.37 3.95 14.57
N VAL A 90 -11.04 3.04 13.88
CA VAL A 90 -11.78 3.33 12.65
C VAL A 90 -12.82 4.42 12.88
N ILE A 91 -13.63 4.30 13.96
CA ILE A 91 -14.65 5.29 14.32
C ILE A 91 -13.99 6.63 14.63
N SER A 92 -12.95 6.65 15.46
CA SER A 92 -12.25 7.88 15.84
C SER A 92 -11.67 8.63 14.63
N LEU A 93 -11.13 7.92 13.65
CA LEU A 93 -10.62 8.53 12.41
C LEU A 93 -11.75 9.07 11.52
N LYS A 94 -12.87 8.37 11.45
CA LYS A 94 -14.07 8.85 10.75
C LYS A 94 -14.64 10.10 11.42
N GLU A 95 -14.76 10.12 12.73
CA GLU A 95 -15.21 11.28 13.51
C GLU A 95 -14.27 12.48 13.35
N ALA A 96 -12.95 12.26 13.42
CA ALA A 96 -11.95 13.31 13.27
C ALA A 96 -12.04 14.04 11.91
N THR A 97 -12.57 13.37 10.89
CA THR A 97 -12.78 13.92 9.54
C THR A 97 -14.25 14.18 9.20
N GLY A 98 -15.15 14.15 10.20
CA GLY A 98 -16.57 14.35 10.00
C GLY A 98 -17.20 13.35 9.06
N TYR A 99 -16.73 12.11 9.05
CA TYR A 99 -17.17 11.00 8.18
C TYR A 99 -16.99 11.27 6.67
N LYS A 100 -16.11 12.20 6.30
CA LYS A 100 -15.87 12.58 4.89
C LYS A 100 -14.79 11.75 4.22
N LYS A 101 -14.02 10.97 4.98
CA LYS A 101 -12.89 10.19 4.46
C LYS A 101 -13.12 8.70 4.70
N PRO A 102 -12.96 7.85 3.67
CA PRO A 102 -12.95 6.41 3.86
C PRO A 102 -11.71 5.99 4.64
N VAL A 103 -11.85 4.94 5.44
CA VAL A 103 -10.77 4.34 6.21
C VAL A 103 -10.38 3.00 5.62
N ILE A 104 -9.10 2.89 5.29
CA ILE A 104 -8.44 1.71 4.77
C ILE A 104 -7.74 1.01 5.92
N VAL A 105 -7.82 -0.31 6.00
CA VAL A 105 -6.96 -1.10 6.90
C VAL A 105 -6.03 -1.96 6.06
N LYS A 106 -4.73 -1.70 6.19
CA LYS A 106 -3.69 -2.43 5.47
C LYS A 106 -3.03 -3.48 6.33
N VAL A 107 -2.99 -4.70 5.83
CA VAL A 107 -2.42 -5.87 6.50
C VAL A 107 -1.45 -6.61 5.59
N ALA A 108 -0.45 -7.27 6.19
CA ALA A 108 0.38 -8.20 5.46
C ALA A 108 -0.41 -9.49 5.14
N SER A 109 -0.12 -10.07 3.99
CA SER A 109 -0.65 -11.37 3.59
C SER A 109 0.06 -12.48 4.37
N VAL A 110 -0.56 -12.93 5.44
CA VAL A 110 -0.02 -13.91 6.38
C VAL A 110 -1.03 -15.01 6.71
N HIS A 111 -0.63 -15.94 7.56
CA HIS A 111 -1.50 -16.95 8.14
C HIS A 111 -2.83 -16.37 8.64
N ASN A 112 -3.93 -17.06 8.38
CA ASN A 112 -5.30 -16.65 8.73
C ASN A 112 -5.79 -15.33 8.12
N ILE A 113 -5.20 -14.87 7.02
CA ILE A 113 -5.56 -13.59 6.40
C ILE A 113 -7.06 -13.47 6.08
N SER A 114 -7.74 -14.56 5.74
CA SER A 114 -9.19 -14.55 5.47
C SER A 114 -10.02 -14.23 6.72
N ALA A 115 -9.66 -14.80 7.88
CA ALA A 115 -10.32 -14.48 9.14
C ALA A 115 -10.00 -13.05 9.60
N ILE A 116 -8.75 -12.60 9.43
CA ILE A 116 -8.34 -11.22 9.73
C ILE A 116 -9.15 -10.25 8.87
N ALA A 117 -9.28 -10.50 7.56
CA ALA A 117 -10.04 -9.65 6.65
C ALA A 117 -11.54 -9.60 7.01
N SER A 118 -12.14 -10.72 7.43
CA SER A 118 -13.50 -10.75 7.96
C SER A 118 -13.66 -9.85 9.19
N GLY A 119 -12.72 -9.92 10.13
CA GLY A 119 -12.70 -9.04 11.30
C GLY A 119 -12.57 -7.57 10.92
N ILE A 120 -11.68 -7.24 9.97
CA ILE A 120 -11.51 -5.87 9.47
C ILE A 120 -12.81 -5.36 8.83
N ALA A 121 -13.48 -6.14 7.99
CA ALA A 121 -14.76 -5.75 7.41
C ALA A 121 -15.80 -5.43 8.48
N ARG A 122 -15.84 -6.21 9.56
CA ARG A 122 -16.75 -6.02 10.71
C ARG A 122 -16.35 -4.85 11.60
N SER A 123 -15.11 -4.39 11.55
CA SER A 123 -14.67 -3.20 12.29
C SER A 123 -15.23 -1.90 11.71
N GLY A 124 -15.85 -1.93 10.53
CA GLY A 124 -16.40 -0.75 9.84
C GLY A 124 -15.39 -0.03 8.96
N ALA A 125 -14.27 -0.67 8.62
CA ALA A 125 -13.38 -0.21 7.58
C ALA A 125 -14.10 -0.21 6.22
N ASP A 126 -13.77 0.75 5.36
CA ASP A 126 -14.35 0.86 4.02
C ASP A 126 -13.55 0.07 2.99
N ILE A 127 -12.25 -0.07 3.22
CA ILE A 127 -11.32 -0.72 2.29
C ILE A 127 -10.37 -1.63 3.08
N ILE A 128 -10.13 -2.82 2.56
CA ILE A 128 -9.08 -3.73 3.05
C ILE A 128 -7.95 -3.75 2.04
N ALA A 129 -6.74 -3.37 2.46
CA ALA A 129 -5.54 -3.42 1.64
C ALA A 129 -4.69 -4.63 2.04
N ILE A 130 -4.55 -5.60 1.14
CA ILE A 130 -3.76 -6.82 1.36
C ILE A 130 -2.40 -6.65 0.68
N ASP A 131 -1.33 -6.66 1.47
CA ASP A 131 0.04 -6.52 0.97
C ASP A 131 0.73 -7.88 0.99
N GLY A 132 0.92 -8.45 -0.21
CA GLY A 132 1.37 -9.82 -0.39
C GLY A 132 2.87 -10.02 -0.18
N PHE A 133 3.23 -11.26 0.14
CA PHE A 133 4.58 -11.77 0.02
C PHE A 133 5.15 -11.46 -1.38
N ARG A 134 6.44 -11.27 -1.50
CA ARG A 134 7.14 -10.77 -2.70
C ARG A 134 6.95 -9.28 -2.99
N GLY A 135 6.13 -8.56 -2.22
CA GLY A 135 6.22 -7.11 -2.13
C GLY A 135 7.62 -6.72 -1.62
N GLY A 136 8.16 -5.59 -2.05
CA GLY A 136 9.55 -5.30 -1.78
C GLY A 136 9.83 -3.95 -1.13
N THR A 137 10.80 -3.95 -0.22
CA THR A 137 11.52 -2.75 0.22
C THR A 137 12.94 -3.14 0.58
N GLY A 138 13.91 -2.31 0.26
CA GLY A 138 15.30 -2.50 0.68
C GLY A 138 15.50 -2.47 2.20
N ALA A 139 14.54 -1.90 2.94
CA ALA A 139 14.58 -1.83 4.40
C ALA A 139 14.17 -3.14 5.10
N ALA A 140 13.59 -4.11 4.36
CA ALA A 140 13.20 -5.38 4.97
C ALA A 140 14.40 -6.33 5.09
N PRO A 141 14.54 -7.06 6.21
CA PRO A 141 15.52 -8.14 6.34
C PRO A 141 15.31 -9.19 5.24
N THR A 142 16.37 -9.57 4.54
CA THR A 142 16.29 -10.47 3.37
C THR A 142 15.60 -11.79 3.70
N ALA A 143 15.95 -12.41 4.83
CA ALA A 143 15.38 -13.69 5.27
C ALA A 143 13.85 -13.61 5.44
N ILE A 144 13.33 -12.50 5.96
CA ILE A 144 11.89 -12.31 6.14
C ILE A 144 11.21 -11.96 4.82
N ARG A 145 11.75 -11.01 4.09
CA ARG A 145 11.19 -10.58 2.81
C ARG A 145 11.06 -11.71 1.80
N ASP A 146 12.04 -12.59 1.77
CA ASP A 146 12.14 -13.64 0.75
C ASP A 146 11.44 -14.97 1.18
N ASN A 147 11.05 -15.11 2.45
CA ASN A 147 10.55 -16.40 2.97
C ASN A 147 9.27 -16.31 3.82
N VAL A 148 8.85 -15.14 4.28
CA VAL A 148 7.72 -15.02 5.22
C VAL A 148 6.54 -14.32 4.55
N GLY A 149 5.38 -14.96 4.62
CA GLY A 149 4.12 -14.45 4.07
C GLY A 149 3.51 -15.37 3.02
N ILE A 150 2.38 -14.94 2.47
CA ILE A 150 1.62 -15.66 1.45
C ILE A 150 1.59 -14.83 0.17
N PRO A 151 1.75 -15.43 -1.01
CA PRO A 151 1.53 -14.74 -2.28
C PRO A 151 0.16 -14.08 -2.34
N VAL A 152 0.11 -12.86 -2.89
CA VAL A 152 -1.12 -12.05 -2.88
C VAL A 152 -2.28 -12.73 -3.59
N GLU A 153 -2.00 -13.51 -4.61
CA GLU A 153 -3.00 -14.23 -5.40
C GLU A 153 -3.76 -15.25 -4.54
N LEU A 154 -3.05 -16.02 -3.71
CA LEU A 154 -3.64 -16.99 -2.79
C LEU A 154 -4.42 -16.30 -1.66
N ALA A 155 -3.83 -15.26 -1.08
CA ALA A 155 -4.47 -14.48 -0.04
C ALA A 155 -5.77 -13.83 -0.53
N LEU A 156 -5.72 -13.16 -1.68
CA LEU A 156 -6.88 -12.51 -2.28
C LEU A 156 -8.01 -13.50 -2.55
N ALA A 157 -7.70 -14.64 -3.18
CA ALA A 157 -8.71 -15.66 -3.48
C ALA A 157 -9.39 -16.16 -2.21
N SER A 158 -8.62 -16.42 -1.12
CA SER A 158 -9.19 -16.89 0.15
C SER A 158 -9.99 -15.80 0.87
N VAL A 159 -9.56 -14.54 0.83
CA VAL A 159 -10.26 -13.41 1.42
C VAL A 159 -11.56 -13.12 0.68
N ASP A 160 -11.53 -13.01 -0.65
CA ASP A 160 -12.73 -12.76 -1.44
C ASP A 160 -13.77 -13.87 -1.22
N GLN A 161 -13.33 -15.14 -1.21
CA GLN A 161 -14.21 -16.26 -0.94
C GLN A 161 -14.82 -16.18 0.48
N ARG A 162 -14.00 -15.95 1.49
CA ARG A 162 -14.47 -15.84 2.88
C ARG A 162 -15.50 -14.73 3.05
N LEU A 163 -15.26 -13.54 2.49
CA LEU A 163 -16.21 -12.44 2.57
C LEU A 163 -17.52 -12.71 1.82
N ARG A 164 -17.47 -13.48 0.73
CA ARG A 164 -18.67 -13.95 -0.01
C ARG A 164 -19.47 -14.95 0.83
N ASP A 165 -18.80 -15.95 1.40
CA ASP A 165 -19.43 -16.98 2.23
C ASP A 165 -20.14 -16.36 3.46
N GLU A 166 -19.59 -15.28 3.99
CA GLU A 166 -20.18 -14.52 5.10
C GLU A 166 -21.22 -13.47 4.66
N GLY A 167 -21.45 -13.29 3.36
CA GLY A 167 -22.39 -12.31 2.81
C GLY A 167 -21.98 -10.83 2.99
N ILE A 168 -20.71 -10.56 3.31
CA ILE A 168 -20.20 -9.21 3.61
C ILE A 168 -19.21 -8.65 2.57
N ARG A 169 -19.00 -9.38 1.45
CA ARG A 169 -18.06 -8.96 0.39
C ARG A 169 -18.35 -7.54 -0.15
N ASN A 170 -19.62 -7.20 -0.25
CA ASN A 170 -20.05 -5.90 -0.79
C ASN A 170 -19.97 -4.75 0.22
N ASN A 171 -19.64 -5.01 1.47
CA ASN A 171 -19.51 -3.99 2.50
C ASN A 171 -18.13 -3.29 2.46
N VAL A 172 -17.16 -3.87 1.76
CA VAL A 172 -15.78 -3.37 1.69
C VAL A 172 -15.22 -3.51 0.28
N SER A 173 -14.31 -2.61 -0.08
CA SER A 173 -13.46 -2.77 -1.26
C SER A 173 -12.18 -3.53 -0.88
N LEU A 174 -11.71 -4.40 -1.79
CA LEU A 174 -10.44 -5.11 -1.66
C LEU A 174 -9.39 -4.47 -2.57
N VAL A 175 -8.30 -4.00 -1.99
CA VAL A 175 -7.15 -3.50 -2.72
C VAL A 175 -5.96 -4.38 -2.42
N VAL A 176 -5.20 -4.78 -3.42
CA VAL A 176 -4.10 -5.71 -3.24
C VAL A 176 -2.80 -5.17 -3.82
N GLY A 177 -1.69 -5.51 -3.19
CA GLY A 177 -0.34 -5.19 -3.64
C GLY A 177 0.64 -6.30 -3.32
N GLY A 178 1.86 -6.15 -3.80
CA GLY A 178 2.90 -7.14 -3.64
C GLY A 178 3.09 -8.00 -4.89
N SER A 179 4.10 -7.66 -5.68
CA SER A 179 4.45 -8.30 -6.95
C SER A 179 3.50 -8.05 -8.12
N ILE A 180 2.79 -6.94 -8.15
CA ILE A 180 2.11 -6.48 -9.36
C ILE A 180 3.17 -5.86 -10.28
N ARG A 181 3.51 -6.52 -11.38
CA ARG A 181 4.67 -6.22 -12.22
C ARG A 181 4.31 -5.78 -13.63
N ASN A 182 3.14 -6.19 -14.10
CA ASN A 182 2.67 -5.98 -15.46
C ASN A 182 1.12 -5.99 -15.51
N ALA A 183 0.58 -5.70 -16.68
CA ALA A 183 -0.86 -5.64 -16.92
C ALA A 183 -1.57 -6.98 -16.63
N SER A 184 -0.93 -8.12 -16.90
CA SER A 184 -1.55 -9.43 -16.65
C SER A 184 -1.70 -9.72 -15.16
N ASP A 185 -0.78 -9.26 -14.31
CA ASP A 185 -0.92 -9.35 -12.86
C ASP A 185 -2.13 -8.53 -12.37
N VAL A 186 -2.38 -7.36 -12.98
CA VAL A 186 -3.58 -6.53 -12.69
C VAL A 186 -4.86 -7.28 -13.06
N VAL A 187 -4.94 -7.79 -14.31
CA VAL A 187 -6.12 -8.52 -14.79
C VAL A 187 -6.41 -9.75 -13.92
N LYS A 188 -5.39 -10.52 -13.55
CA LYS A 188 -5.53 -11.66 -12.65
C LYS A 188 -6.03 -11.25 -11.26
N ALA A 189 -5.49 -10.19 -10.68
CA ALA A 189 -5.93 -9.70 -9.38
C ALA A 189 -7.40 -9.28 -9.41
N ILE A 190 -7.85 -8.55 -10.44
CA ILE A 190 -9.25 -8.17 -10.58
C ILE A 190 -10.13 -9.41 -10.77
N ALA A 191 -9.74 -10.36 -11.62
CA ALA A 191 -10.48 -11.61 -11.81
C ALA A 191 -10.55 -12.46 -10.53
N LEU A 192 -9.56 -12.41 -9.66
CA LEU A 192 -9.56 -13.08 -8.35
C LEU A 192 -10.44 -12.38 -7.30
N GLY A 193 -10.88 -11.15 -7.56
CA GLY A 193 -11.81 -10.43 -6.70
C GLY A 193 -11.34 -9.09 -6.18
N ALA A 194 -10.16 -8.57 -6.58
CA ALA A 194 -9.75 -7.23 -6.20
C ALA A 194 -10.61 -6.17 -6.88
N ASP A 195 -10.84 -5.06 -6.18
CA ASP A 195 -11.45 -3.85 -6.73
C ASP A 195 -10.38 -2.92 -7.33
N ALA A 196 -9.16 -2.96 -6.81
CA ALA A 196 -8.01 -2.20 -7.29
C ALA A 196 -6.69 -2.87 -6.89
N VAL A 197 -5.58 -2.37 -7.46
CA VAL A 197 -4.24 -2.85 -7.14
C VAL A 197 -3.31 -1.70 -6.74
N TYR A 198 -2.38 -1.98 -5.84
CA TYR A 198 -1.23 -1.13 -5.57
C TYR A 198 -0.04 -1.57 -6.40
N ILE A 199 0.62 -0.63 -7.05
CA ILE A 199 1.91 -0.83 -7.71
C ILE A 199 2.99 -0.02 -6.99
N ALA A 200 4.17 -0.58 -6.85
CA ALA A 200 5.30 0.10 -6.23
C ALA A 200 6.58 -0.11 -7.04
N THR A 201 7.16 -1.30 -7.00
CA THR A 201 8.46 -1.59 -7.63
C THR A 201 8.42 -1.39 -9.14
N ALA A 202 7.33 -1.75 -9.82
CA ALA A 202 7.18 -1.52 -11.26
C ALA A 202 7.24 -0.01 -11.59
N ALA A 203 6.56 0.82 -10.81
CA ALA A 203 6.64 2.28 -10.97
C ALA A 203 8.05 2.81 -10.69
N LEU A 204 8.74 2.31 -9.64
CA LEU A 204 10.12 2.69 -9.33
C LEU A 204 11.08 2.32 -10.47
N ILE A 205 10.90 1.15 -11.10
CA ILE A 205 11.71 0.72 -12.25
C ILE A 205 11.48 1.65 -13.44
N ALA A 206 10.24 2.05 -13.70
CA ALA A 206 9.94 3.03 -14.74
C ALA A 206 10.65 4.37 -14.48
N LEU A 207 10.77 4.79 -13.22
CA LEU A 207 11.54 5.98 -12.84
C LEU A 207 13.07 5.78 -12.95
N GLY A 208 13.55 4.59 -13.25
CA GLY A 208 14.96 4.25 -13.42
C GLY A 208 15.60 3.50 -12.24
N CYS A 209 14.84 3.03 -11.26
CA CYS A 209 15.38 2.28 -10.15
C CYS A 209 16.07 0.97 -10.60
N HIS A 210 17.30 0.77 -10.17
CA HIS A 210 18.11 -0.41 -10.51
C HIS A 210 17.95 -1.59 -9.55
N LEU A 211 17.01 -1.50 -8.58
CA LEU A 211 16.82 -2.53 -7.56
C LEU A 211 18.07 -2.86 -6.74
N CYS A 212 18.94 -1.88 -6.50
CA CYS A 212 20.16 -2.07 -5.70
C CYS A 212 19.87 -2.37 -4.22
N ARG A 213 18.61 -2.23 -3.77
CA ARG A 213 18.12 -2.52 -2.41
C ARG A 213 18.85 -1.77 -1.30
N ASN A 214 19.46 -0.64 -1.60
CA ASN A 214 20.16 0.22 -0.64
C ASN A 214 19.28 1.39 -0.14
N CYS A 215 17.95 1.23 -0.18
CA CYS A 215 16.98 2.29 0.12
C CYS A 215 17.03 2.75 1.58
N GLN A 216 17.38 1.85 2.52
CA GLN A 216 17.43 2.16 3.95
C GLN A 216 18.66 2.99 4.35
N SER A 217 19.75 2.94 3.58
CA SER A 217 21.04 3.55 3.95
C SER A 217 21.11 5.07 3.72
N GLY A 218 20.14 5.66 3.03
CA GLY A 218 20.22 7.04 2.56
C GLY A 218 21.16 7.26 1.37
N LYS A 219 21.75 6.18 0.82
CA LYS A 219 22.69 6.21 -0.30
C LYS A 219 22.09 5.63 -1.58
N CYS A 220 20.82 5.98 -1.86
CA CYS A 220 20.15 5.53 -3.09
C CYS A 220 20.91 6.05 -4.30
N CYS A 221 21.43 5.14 -5.13
CA CYS A 221 22.26 5.50 -6.29
C CYS A 221 21.46 6.20 -7.40
N TRP A 222 20.13 6.14 -7.38
CA TRP A 222 19.24 6.78 -8.36
C TRP A 222 18.55 8.05 -7.86
N GLY A 223 18.81 8.48 -6.61
CA GLY A 223 18.25 9.72 -6.09
C GLY A 223 16.82 9.61 -5.54
N ILE A 224 16.18 8.43 -5.59
CA ILE A 224 14.77 8.26 -5.20
C ILE A 224 14.59 8.21 -3.67
N ALA A 225 15.41 7.42 -2.97
CA ALA A 225 15.27 7.15 -1.53
C ALA A 225 16.42 7.74 -0.72
N THR A 226 16.71 9.02 -0.93
CA THR A 226 17.82 9.75 -0.29
C THR A 226 17.44 11.20 -0.06
N GLN A 227 18.12 11.87 0.88
CA GLN A 227 18.06 13.31 1.11
C GLN A 227 19.40 13.99 0.79
N ARG A 228 20.38 13.24 0.31
CA ARG A 228 21.67 13.79 -0.06
C ARG A 228 21.56 14.58 -1.38
N PRO A 229 21.92 15.87 -1.41
CA PRO A 229 21.78 16.71 -2.62
C PRO A 229 22.47 16.12 -3.84
N ASP A 230 23.71 15.61 -3.68
CA ASP A 230 24.52 15.01 -4.74
C ASP A 230 23.89 13.75 -5.37
N LEU A 231 22.99 13.12 -4.67
CA LEU A 231 22.26 11.94 -5.16
C LEU A 231 20.87 12.31 -5.67
N VAL A 232 20.17 13.24 -5.03
CA VAL A 232 18.84 13.70 -5.46
C VAL A 232 18.86 14.26 -6.89
N GLU A 233 19.90 15.00 -7.25
CA GLU A 233 20.09 15.58 -8.58
C GLU A 233 20.14 14.55 -9.72
N ARG A 234 20.36 13.26 -9.40
CA ARG A 234 20.38 12.19 -10.41
C ARG A 234 19.00 11.83 -10.96
N LEU A 235 17.94 12.15 -10.25
CA LEU A 235 16.57 11.94 -10.68
C LEU A 235 16.04 13.21 -11.35
N ASN A 236 15.74 13.12 -12.64
CA ASN A 236 14.97 14.16 -13.33
C ASN A 236 13.46 13.88 -13.16
N PRO A 237 12.72 14.70 -12.40
CA PRO A 237 11.31 14.45 -12.13
C PRO A 237 10.42 14.49 -13.38
N GLU A 238 10.72 15.35 -14.37
CA GLU A 238 9.91 15.47 -15.59
C GLU A 238 10.08 14.23 -16.47
N GLU A 239 11.30 13.78 -16.66
CA GLU A 239 11.57 12.52 -17.37
C GLU A 239 10.98 11.31 -16.65
N GLY A 240 11.08 11.28 -15.33
CA GLY A 240 10.47 10.24 -14.49
C GLY A 240 8.96 10.20 -14.65
N LYS A 241 8.30 11.35 -14.65
CA LYS A 241 6.86 11.48 -14.88
C LYS A 241 6.47 10.92 -16.25
N GLU A 242 7.17 11.29 -17.31
CA GLU A 242 6.89 10.80 -18.65
C GLU A 242 7.02 9.27 -18.74
N ARG A 243 8.10 8.72 -18.21
CA ARG A 243 8.31 7.26 -18.16
C ARG A 243 7.20 6.52 -17.43
N LEU A 244 6.71 7.08 -16.30
CA LEU A 244 5.61 6.47 -15.55
C LEU A 244 4.29 6.55 -16.32
N VAL A 245 4.01 7.67 -16.98
CA VAL A 245 2.82 7.82 -17.85
C VAL A 245 2.87 6.80 -18.98
N ASN A 246 4.02 6.62 -19.63
CA ASN A 246 4.21 5.64 -20.70
C ASN A 246 3.97 4.20 -20.21
N LEU A 247 4.49 3.83 -19.02
CA LEU A 247 4.22 2.52 -18.41
C LEU A 247 2.71 2.29 -18.20
N LEU A 248 2.02 3.24 -17.60
CA LEU A 248 0.58 3.10 -17.29
C LEU A 248 -0.28 3.09 -18.56
N THR A 249 0.11 3.86 -19.59
CA THR A 249 -0.57 3.85 -20.88
C THR A 249 -0.40 2.51 -21.60
N ALA A 250 0.81 1.95 -21.57
CA ALA A 250 1.06 0.61 -22.13
C ALA A 250 0.22 -0.45 -21.41
N TRP A 251 0.22 -0.45 -20.07
CA TRP A 251 -0.62 -1.37 -19.28
C TRP A 251 -2.12 -1.22 -19.60
N GLN A 252 -2.59 0.01 -19.78
CA GLN A 252 -3.98 0.24 -20.18
C GLN A 252 -4.31 -0.43 -21.52
N GLY A 253 -3.41 -0.34 -22.50
CA GLY A 253 -3.55 -1.00 -23.79
C GLY A 253 -3.60 -2.53 -23.65
N GLU A 254 -2.63 -3.10 -22.94
CA GLU A 254 -2.55 -4.54 -22.69
C GLU A 254 -3.77 -5.09 -21.91
N ILE A 255 -4.27 -4.35 -20.91
CA ILE A 255 -5.48 -4.74 -20.17
C ILE A 255 -6.68 -4.78 -21.10
N LYS A 256 -6.87 -3.77 -21.96
CA LYS A 256 -7.97 -3.75 -22.93
C LYS A 256 -7.89 -4.90 -23.92
N GLU A 257 -6.68 -5.22 -24.39
CA GLU A 257 -6.46 -6.35 -25.30
C GLU A 257 -6.81 -7.69 -24.66
N MET A 258 -6.32 -7.93 -23.43
CA MET A 258 -6.67 -9.15 -22.68
C MET A 258 -8.17 -9.26 -22.41
N MET A 259 -8.82 -8.16 -21.99
CA MET A 259 -10.26 -8.14 -21.77
C MET A 259 -11.03 -8.39 -23.06
N GLY A 260 -10.62 -7.79 -24.18
CA GLY A 260 -11.19 -8.03 -25.50
C GLY A 260 -11.09 -9.49 -25.91
N GLY A 261 -9.92 -10.13 -25.69
CA GLY A 261 -9.73 -11.57 -25.93
C GLY A 261 -10.61 -12.48 -25.08
N MET A 262 -11.05 -12.01 -23.89
CA MET A 262 -12.00 -12.69 -23.01
C MET A 262 -13.47 -12.35 -23.31
N GLY A 263 -13.75 -11.44 -24.26
CA GLY A 263 -15.10 -10.96 -24.52
C GLY A 263 -15.69 -10.08 -23.41
N ILE A 264 -14.82 -9.43 -22.60
CA ILE A 264 -15.20 -8.59 -21.46
C ILE A 264 -14.95 -7.12 -21.82
N ASN A 265 -15.95 -6.27 -21.63
CA ASN A 265 -15.89 -4.86 -21.99
C ASN A 265 -15.86 -3.88 -20.81
N SER A 266 -15.93 -4.37 -19.55
CA SER A 266 -15.81 -3.56 -18.36
C SER A 266 -15.02 -4.27 -17.25
N ILE A 267 -14.32 -3.50 -16.43
CA ILE A 267 -13.56 -4.01 -15.26
C ILE A 267 -14.51 -4.66 -14.24
N GLU A 268 -15.72 -4.12 -14.10
CA GLU A 268 -16.74 -4.66 -13.19
C GLU A 268 -17.17 -6.07 -13.59
N ALA A 269 -17.27 -6.35 -14.89
CA ALA A 269 -17.60 -7.69 -15.39
C ALA A 269 -16.43 -8.69 -15.22
N LEU A 270 -15.19 -8.20 -15.17
CA LEU A 270 -14.01 -9.00 -14.88
C LEU A 270 -13.89 -9.33 -13.38
N ARG A 271 -14.31 -8.41 -12.50
CA ARG A 271 -14.12 -8.52 -11.06
C ARG A 271 -14.74 -9.80 -10.48
N GLY A 272 -13.89 -10.66 -9.93
CA GLY A 272 -14.29 -11.93 -9.33
C GLY A 272 -14.72 -13.00 -10.35
N ASN A 273 -14.52 -12.77 -11.64
CA ASN A 273 -14.80 -13.71 -12.71
C ASN A 273 -13.62 -14.68 -12.91
N ARG A 274 -13.52 -15.65 -12.00
CA ARG A 274 -12.42 -16.64 -11.97
C ARG A 274 -12.46 -17.64 -13.12
N LEU A 275 -13.60 -17.78 -13.81
CA LEU A 275 -13.74 -18.70 -14.95
C LEU A 275 -12.84 -18.34 -16.13
N MET A 276 -12.38 -17.09 -16.22
CA MET A 276 -11.48 -16.62 -17.25
C MET A 276 -10.00 -16.88 -16.95
N LEU A 277 -9.68 -17.35 -15.74
CA LEU A 277 -8.30 -17.65 -15.36
C LEU A 277 -7.90 -19.04 -15.86
N ARG A 278 -6.67 -19.14 -16.37
CA ARG A 278 -6.00 -20.42 -16.60
C ARG A 278 -5.22 -20.80 -15.36
N GLY A 279 -5.37 -22.06 -14.95
CA GLY A 279 -4.62 -22.67 -13.83
C GLY A 279 -3.16 -22.92 -14.18
#